data_8301b1b9ef600c5bbe7d5cd9001b8c20
#
_entry.id   8301b1b9ef600c5bbe7d5cd9001b8c20
#
_cell.length_a   1.000
_cell.length_b   1.000
_cell.length_c   1.000
_cell.angle_alpha   90.00
_cell.angle_beta   90.00
_cell.angle_gamma   90.00
#
_symmetry.space_group_name_H-M   'P 1'
#
loop_
_entity.id
_entity.type
_entity.pdbx_description
1 polymer ?
#
loop_
_entity_poly.entity_id
_entity_poly.type
_entity_poly.pdbx_seq_one_letter_code
_entity_poly.pdbx_strand_id
1 'polypeptide(L)'
;MLRSILALVLTSLVLGQPMAANLANASVEPATVQDRTGNPPPSAAQMKTIGIIGGITWVSSIEYYRVINQLVQKKLGGVSSAKILMYSIEFGEFSKEEKLAEQGDFTALNQTMVDAATRLKRGGADFLVIASNTMNSSAKLIEREVGIPVLQIVDAVGKEIRRAGVKRVVLLGTKYTMEAPFYREFLENNFGLEVFTPDAADRDFINNVIFDELAAEQFLPASKQRFIRITEDLISKTGATGVILGCTEIPLLINQKDLSVKVFDTIQIHSEAAVNRALGITN
;
A
#
# COMPACT_ATOMS: atom_id res chain seq x y z
N MET A 1 -65.92 6.88 32.09
CA MET A 1 -66.75 5.66 32.16
C MET A 1 -65.80 4.49 31.88
N LEU A 2 -65.46 3.86 32.93
CA LEU A 2 -65.80 2.48 33.39
C LEU A 2 -65.08 1.39 32.56
N ARG A 3 -64.27 0.74 33.17
CA ARG A 3 -64.09 -0.46 34.05
C ARG A 3 -63.18 -1.43 33.29
N SER A 4 -61.97 -1.70 33.75
CA SER A 4 -61.55 -2.87 34.57
C SER A 4 -62.11 -4.22 34.13
N ILE A 5 -61.24 -5.16 33.72
CA ILE A 5 -61.32 -6.56 34.19
C ILE A 5 -59.89 -7.11 34.28
N LEU A 6 -59.57 -7.49 35.51
CA LEU A 6 -58.43 -8.23 35.99
C LEU A 6 -58.73 -9.74 35.77
N ALA A 7 -57.84 -10.49 35.18
CA ALA A 7 -57.89 -11.97 35.25
C ALA A 7 -56.54 -12.53 35.64
N LEU A 8 -56.49 -12.97 36.87
CA LEU A 8 -55.43 -13.74 37.52
C LEU A 8 -55.54 -15.21 37.05
N VAL A 9 -54.45 -15.76 36.54
CA VAL A 9 -54.29 -17.24 36.51
C VAL A 9 -52.89 -17.58 37.04
N LEU A 10 -52.89 -18.17 38.24
CA LEU A 10 -51.77 -18.86 38.87
C LEU A 10 -51.61 -20.26 38.27
N THR A 11 -50.40 -20.73 38.40
CA THR A 11 -49.84 -22.12 38.42
C THR A 11 -49.00 -22.40 37.20
N SER A 12 -47.76 -22.89 37.29
CA SER A 12 -47.14 -23.78 38.24
C SER A 12 -45.61 -23.71 38.12
N LEU A 13 -44.96 -23.68 39.26
CA LEU A 13 -43.51 -23.88 39.40
C LEU A 13 -43.13 -25.29 38.92
N VAL A 14 -42.27 -25.38 37.87
CA VAL A 14 -41.49 -26.58 37.60
C VAL A 14 -40.04 -26.18 37.84
N LEU A 15 -39.50 -26.71 38.94
CA LEU A 15 -38.07 -26.68 39.26
C LEU A 15 -37.32 -27.59 38.26
N GLY A 16 -36.74 -26.96 37.22
CA GLY A 16 -35.79 -27.59 36.33
C GLY A 16 -34.36 -27.32 36.80
N GLN A 17 -33.63 -28.34 37.12
CA GLN A 17 -32.22 -28.27 37.54
C GLN A 17 -31.35 -27.58 36.49
N PRO A 18 -30.29 -26.85 36.91
CA PRO A 18 -29.33 -26.30 35.96
C PRO A 18 -28.51 -27.45 35.35
N MET A 19 -28.68 -27.68 34.07
CA MET A 19 -27.69 -28.42 33.27
C MET A 19 -26.41 -27.58 33.23
N ALA A 20 -25.43 -27.99 34.03
CA ALA A 20 -24.06 -27.54 33.87
C ALA A 20 -23.57 -28.05 32.51
N ALA A 21 -23.63 -27.22 31.49
CA ALA A 21 -22.95 -27.46 30.22
C ALA A 21 -21.43 -27.40 30.48
N ASN A 22 -20.83 -28.59 30.45
CA ASN A 22 -19.38 -28.76 30.36
C ASN A 22 -18.89 -28.08 29.07
N LEU A 23 -18.50 -26.81 29.17
CA LEU A 23 -17.64 -26.19 28.17
C LEU A 23 -16.24 -26.78 28.34
N ALA A 24 -16.06 -27.97 27.76
CA ALA A 24 -14.75 -28.54 27.55
C ALA A 24 -13.94 -27.51 26.76
N ASN A 25 -12.85 -27.03 27.36
CA ASN A 25 -11.81 -26.26 26.73
C ASN A 25 -11.30 -26.99 25.47
N ALA A 26 -11.90 -26.74 24.33
CA ALA A 26 -11.26 -27.01 23.07
C ALA A 26 -10.19 -25.92 22.88
N SER A 27 -9.00 -26.18 23.39
CA SER A 27 -7.79 -25.46 22.99
C SER A 27 -7.62 -25.69 21.49
N VAL A 28 -8.06 -24.73 20.69
CA VAL A 28 -7.69 -24.67 19.28
C VAL A 28 -6.20 -24.36 19.28
N GLU A 29 -5.39 -25.40 19.15
CA GLU A 29 -3.98 -25.21 18.85
C GLU A 29 -3.87 -24.42 17.54
N PRO A 30 -3.10 -23.30 17.51
CA PRO A 30 -2.87 -22.59 16.28
C PRO A 30 -2.16 -23.55 15.32
N ALA A 31 -2.76 -23.77 14.15
CA ALA A 31 -2.13 -24.56 13.09
C ALA A 31 -0.73 -23.97 12.84
N THR A 32 0.29 -24.73 13.19
CA THR A 32 1.69 -24.41 12.93
C THR A 32 1.91 -24.51 11.42
N VAL A 33 1.76 -23.38 10.73
CA VAL A 33 2.23 -23.26 9.36
C VAL A 33 3.75 -23.19 9.43
N GLN A 34 4.40 -24.34 9.33
CA GLN A 34 5.85 -24.41 9.16
C GLN A 34 6.19 -23.76 7.81
N ASP A 35 7.00 -22.72 7.83
CA ASP A 35 7.68 -22.22 6.64
C ASP A 35 8.56 -23.36 6.07
N ARG A 36 8.59 -23.49 4.73
CA ARG A 36 9.38 -24.50 4.01
C ARG A 36 10.89 -24.40 4.25
N THR A 37 11.35 -23.36 4.98
CA THR A 37 12.77 -23.09 5.28
C THR A 37 13.20 -23.57 6.68
N GLY A 38 12.30 -24.12 7.50
CA GLY A 38 12.62 -24.61 8.85
C GLY A 38 12.82 -23.50 9.89
N ASN A 39 12.56 -22.26 9.57
CA ASN A 39 12.61 -21.15 10.51
C ASN A 39 11.37 -21.16 11.43
N PRO A 40 11.50 -20.73 12.71
CA PRO A 40 10.35 -20.58 13.58
C PRO A 40 9.34 -19.61 12.96
N PRO A 41 8.03 -19.83 13.17
CA PRO A 41 7.01 -18.94 12.63
C PRO A 41 7.26 -17.50 13.09
N PRO A 42 6.97 -16.50 12.25
CA PRO A 42 7.18 -15.09 12.60
C PRO A 42 6.40 -14.75 13.88
N SER A 43 7.04 -14.05 14.81
CA SER A 43 6.48 -13.72 16.12
C SER A 43 6.12 -12.22 16.18
N ALA A 44 4.91 -11.91 16.66
CA ALA A 44 4.49 -10.53 16.93
C ALA A 44 5.42 -9.82 17.92
N ALA A 45 6.07 -10.55 18.84
CA ALA A 45 6.98 -9.99 19.84
C ALA A 45 8.23 -9.39 19.20
N GLN A 46 8.74 -9.98 18.13
CA GLN A 46 9.96 -9.55 17.42
C GLN A 46 9.67 -8.66 16.20
N MET A 47 8.40 -8.33 15.97
CA MET A 47 8.00 -7.49 14.84
C MET A 47 8.64 -6.11 14.94
N LYS A 48 9.33 -5.69 13.86
CA LYS A 48 9.88 -4.35 13.71
C LYS A 48 8.76 -3.32 13.52
N THR A 49 9.00 -2.10 14.00
CA THR A 49 8.10 -0.97 13.84
C THR A 49 8.30 -0.33 12.47
N ILE A 50 7.23 -0.29 11.69
CA ILE A 50 7.20 0.34 10.37
C ILE A 50 6.94 1.83 10.55
N GLY A 51 7.84 2.70 10.08
CA GLY A 51 7.59 4.12 9.97
C GLY A 51 7.00 4.45 8.60
N ILE A 52 5.83 5.07 8.54
CA ILE A 52 5.18 5.47 7.28
C ILE A 52 5.25 6.99 7.13
N ILE A 53 5.93 7.47 6.09
CA ILE A 53 5.78 8.85 5.62
C ILE A 53 4.57 8.85 4.70
N GLY A 54 3.47 9.41 5.19
CA GLY A 54 2.15 9.48 4.53
C GLY A 54 1.69 10.92 4.31
N GLY A 55 0.42 11.07 3.90
CA GLY A 55 -0.18 12.38 3.60
C GLY A 55 0.02 12.84 2.15
N ILE A 56 0.63 12.03 1.32
CA ILE A 56 0.97 12.32 -0.09
C ILE A 56 0.31 11.29 -1.03
N THR A 57 -0.98 11.17 -1.15
CA THR A 57 -2.08 11.85 -0.43
C THR A 57 -2.44 11.14 0.89
N TRP A 58 -3.46 11.67 1.63
CA TRP A 58 -4.00 10.96 2.80
C TRP A 58 -4.72 9.66 2.38
N VAL A 59 -5.30 9.61 1.19
CA VAL A 59 -5.99 8.44 0.63
C VAL A 59 -5.03 7.24 0.53
N SER A 60 -3.84 7.46 -0.06
CA SER A 60 -2.81 6.42 -0.14
C SER A 60 -2.34 5.95 1.24
N SER A 61 -2.27 6.86 2.20
CA SER A 61 -1.83 6.54 3.57
C SER A 61 -2.79 5.58 4.28
N ILE A 62 -4.10 5.77 4.11
CA ILE A 62 -5.13 4.84 4.61
C ILE A 62 -4.98 3.48 3.95
N GLU A 63 -4.77 3.41 2.64
CA GLU A 63 -4.58 2.15 1.94
C GLU A 63 -3.33 1.39 2.42
N TYR A 64 -2.20 2.07 2.61
CA TYR A 64 -1.02 1.45 3.21
C TYR A 64 -1.31 0.88 4.59
N TYR A 65 -1.93 1.67 5.46
CA TYR A 65 -2.29 1.23 6.80
C TYR A 65 -3.22 0.00 6.77
N ARG A 66 -4.25 0.03 5.92
CA ARG A 66 -5.21 -1.05 5.75
C ARG A 66 -4.53 -2.33 5.23
N VAL A 67 -3.78 -2.23 4.14
CA VAL A 67 -3.15 -3.38 3.48
C VAL A 67 -2.10 -4.02 4.39
N ILE A 68 -1.23 -3.23 5.02
CA ILE A 68 -0.21 -3.73 5.94
C ILE A 68 -0.85 -4.51 7.09
N ASN A 69 -1.91 -3.98 7.73
CA ASN A 69 -2.60 -4.67 8.82
C ASN A 69 -3.30 -5.95 8.37
N GLN A 70 -3.94 -5.95 7.21
CA GLN A 70 -4.55 -7.15 6.63
C GLN A 70 -3.50 -8.24 6.35
N LEU A 71 -2.33 -7.87 5.83
CA LEU A 71 -1.24 -8.80 5.56
C LEU A 71 -0.65 -9.37 6.86
N VAL A 72 -0.47 -8.55 7.89
CA VAL A 72 -0.02 -9.04 9.21
C VAL A 72 -1.05 -9.98 9.82
N GLN A 73 -2.33 -9.62 9.81
CA GLN A 73 -3.39 -10.48 10.31
C GLN A 73 -3.45 -11.81 9.55
N LYS A 74 -3.31 -11.79 8.23
CA LYS A 74 -3.25 -12.99 7.40
C LYS A 74 -2.08 -13.89 7.75
N LYS A 75 -0.91 -13.32 8.10
CA LYS A 75 0.32 -14.08 8.39
C LYS A 75 0.39 -14.60 9.83
N LEU A 76 -0.11 -13.82 10.79
CA LEU A 76 -0.02 -14.15 12.22
C LEU A 76 -1.33 -14.67 12.81
N GLY A 77 -2.46 -14.43 12.15
CA GLY A 77 -3.79 -14.84 12.60
C GLY A 77 -4.39 -13.98 13.72
N GLY A 78 -5.60 -14.34 14.13
CA GLY A 78 -6.30 -13.73 15.26
C GLY A 78 -6.53 -12.23 15.10
N VAL A 79 -6.21 -11.49 16.14
CA VAL A 79 -6.32 -10.02 16.22
C VAL A 79 -4.98 -9.30 15.95
N SER A 80 -4.01 -10.00 15.38
CA SER A 80 -2.68 -9.45 15.13
C SER A 80 -2.73 -8.27 14.16
N SER A 81 -1.97 -7.23 14.46
CA SER A 81 -1.82 -6.03 13.64
C SER A 81 -0.35 -5.59 13.61
N ALA A 82 0.00 -4.71 12.69
CA ALA A 82 1.34 -4.20 12.54
C ALA A 82 1.70 -3.15 13.62
N LYS A 83 2.98 -3.10 14.00
CA LYS A 83 3.52 -1.95 14.73
C LYS A 83 3.82 -0.84 13.74
N ILE A 84 3.03 0.23 13.76
CA ILE A 84 3.13 1.34 12.80
C ILE A 84 3.27 2.67 13.54
N LEU A 85 4.21 3.49 13.08
CA LEU A 85 4.26 4.92 13.32
C LEU A 85 4.00 5.62 11.99
N MET A 86 3.05 6.53 11.93
CA MET A 86 2.76 7.29 10.73
C MET A 86 2.92 8.79 10.98
N TYR A 87 3.67 9.44 10.12
CA TYR A 87 3.70 10.90 10.02
C TYR A 87 2.98 11.30 8.75
N SER A 88 1.81 11.92 8.90
CA SER A 88 1.00 12.40 7.78
C SER A 88 1.36 13.85 7.50
N ILE A 89 1.96 14.10 6.32
CA ILE A 89 2.28 15.42 5.82
C ILE A 89 0.97 16.12 5.43
N GLU A 90 0.86 17.42 5.65
CA GLU A 90 -0.24 18.23 5.13
C GLU A 90 -0.03 18.48 3.64
N PHE A 91 -0.89 17.93 2.79
CA PHE A 91 -0.67 17.89 1.35
C PHE A 91 -0.87 19.24 0.66
N GLY A 92 -1.70 20.12 1.22
CA GLY A 92 -1.95 21.46 0.63
C GLY A 92 -0.68 22.31 0.55
N GLU A 93 0.14 22.32 1.60
CA GLU A 93 1.43 23.01 1.57
C GLU A 93 2.48 22.19 0.82
N PHE A 94 2.52 20.87 1.04
CA PHE A 94 3.49 20.00 0.38
C PHE A 94 3.36 19.99 -1.15
N SER A 95 2.14 20.08 -1.68
CA SER A 95 1.92 20.19 -3.13
C SER A 95 2.51 21.45 -3.75
N LYS A 96 2.71 22.51 -2.97
CA LYS A 96 3.43 23.72 -3.43
C LYS A 96 4.93 23.45 -3.51
N GLU A 97 5.46 22.67 -2.56
CA GLU A 97 6.87 22.24 -2.58
C GLU A 97 7.14 21.31 -3.76
N GLU A 98 6.20 20.40 -4.08
CA GLU A 98 6.29 19.56 -5.30
C GLU A 98 6.35 20.39 -6.57
N LYS A 99 5.54 21.46 -6.69
CA LYS A 99 5.58 22.37 -7.84
C LYS A 99 6.89 23.14 -7.97
N LEU A 100 7.53 23.52 -6.86
CA LEU A 100 8.86 24.12 -6.89
C LEU A 100 9.91 23.09 -7.33
N ALA A 101 9.80 21.86 -6.88
CA ALA A 101 10.70 20.78 -7.26
C ALA A 101 10.59 20.44 -8.77
N GLU A 102 9.41 20.52 -9.37
CA GLU A 102 9.22 20.41 -10.83
C GLU A 102 9.95 21.51 -11.61
N GLN A 103 10.18 22.68 -10.98
CA GLN A 103 10.96 23.79 -11.53
C GLN A 103 12.46 23.69 -11.21
N GLY A 104 12.88 22.63 -10.52
CA GLY A 104 14.27 22.37 -10.14
C GLY A 104 14.67 22.78 -8.73
N ASP A 105 13.77 23.38 -7.94
CA ASP A 105 14.05 23.74 -6.54
C ASP A 105 13.48 22.68 -5.58
N PHE A 106 14.35 21.77 -5.17
CA PHE A 106 14.02 20.68 -4.24
C PHE A 106 14.22 21.04 -2.76
N THR A 107 14.58 22.27 -2.43
CA THR A 107 15.03 22.67 -1.08
C THR A 107 13.96 22.40 -0.02
N ALA A 108 12.75 22.95 -0.20
CA ALA A 108 11.66 22.80 0.75
C ALA A 108 11.18 21.35 0.85
N LEU A 109 10.96 20.71 -0.30
CA LEU A 109 10.52 19.30 -0.38
C LEU A 109 11.51 18.37 0.33
N ASN A 110 12.80 18.52 0.08
CA ASN A 110 13.82 17.71 0.75
C ASN A 110 13.82 17.91 2.26
N GLN A 111 13.65 19.15 2.73
CA GLN A 111 13.58 19.46 4.15
C GLN A 111 12.37 18.80 4.79
N THR A 112 11.18 18.90 4.19
CA THR A 112 9.96 18.28 4.70
C THR A 112 10.09 16.75 4.78
N MET A 113 10.67 16.12 3.76
CA MET A 113 10.89 14.67 3.76
C MET A 113 11.89 14.21 4.84
N VAL A 114 12.98 14.96 5.03
CA VAL A 114 13.99 14.68 6.09
C VAL A 114 13.40 14.89 7.48
N ASP A 115 12.61 15.94 7.68
CA ASP A 115 11.94 16.21 8.97
C ASP A 115 10.94 15.12 9.32
N ALA A 116 10.11 14.67 8.37
CA ALA A 116 9.18 13.57 8.55
C ALA A 116 9.91 12.28 8.96
N ALA A 117 10.98 11.94 8.24
CA ALA A 117 11.82 10.77 8.54
C ALA A 117 12.47 10.85 9.91
N THR A 118 12.98 12.03 10.28
CA THR A 118 13.60 12.28 11.59
C THR A 118 12.63 12.07 12.74
N ARG A 119 11.38 12.55 12.60
CA ARG A 119 10.32 12.34 13.60
C ARG A 119 9.99 10.87 13.77
N LEU A 120 9.87 10.12 12.68
CA LEU A 120 9.59 8.69 12.70
C LEU A 120 10.74 7.90 13.35
N LYS A 121 11.99 8.21 13.01
CA LYS A 121 13.17 7.60 13.65
C LYS A 121 13.19 7.86 15.15
N ARG A 122 12.98 9.12 15.57
CA ARG A 122 12.92 9.49 17.00
C ARG A 122 11.75 8.81 17.72
N GLY A 123 10.65 8.53 17.02
CA GLY A 123 9.51 7.79 17.55
C GLY A 123 9.76 6.29 17.70
N GLY A 124 10.87 5.76 17.18
CA GLY A 124 11.24 4.35 17.32
C GLY A 124 10.86 3.50 16.10
N ALA A 125 10.74 4.08 14.90
CA ALA A 125 10.64 3.30 13.68
C ALA A 125 11.97 2.58 13.40
N ASP A 126 11.90 1.32 13.00
CA ASP A 126 13.06 0.51 12.62
C ASP A 126 13.49 0.72 11.18
N PHE A 127 12.53 1.02 10.30
CA PHE A 127 12.73 1.36 8.90
C PHE A 127 11.55 2.17 8.39
N LEU A 128 11.72 2.81 7.22
CA LEU A 128 10.69 3.65 6.63
C LEU A 128 10.09 3.05 5.37
N VAL A 129 8.82 3.37 5.18
CA VAL A 129 8.02 3.22 3.97
C VAL A 129 7.53 4.62 3.58
N ILE A 130 7.74 5.02 2.33
CA ILE A 130 7.19 6.27 1.80
C ILE A 130 5.93 5.90 1.01
N ALA A 131 4.76 6.37 1.48
CA ALA A 131 3.46 6.04 0.89
C ALA A 131 3.16 6.88 -0.38
N SER A 132 4.17 7.00 -1.25
CA SER A 132 4.11 7.72 -2.53
C SER A 132 5.17 7.16 -3.47
N ASN A 133 4.79 6.81 -4.70
CA ASN A 133 5.78 6.39 -5.70
C ASN A 133 6.75 7.53 -6.04
N THR A 134 6.23 8.73 -6.27
CA THR A 134 7.01 9.92 -6.63
C THR A 134 8.05 10.26 -5.55
N MET A 135 7.64 10.32 -4.30
CA MET A 135 8.50 10.72 -3.18
C MET A 135 9.52 9.63 -2.77
N ASN A 136 9.43 8.43 -3.31
CA ASN A 136 10.51 7.45 -3.16
C ASN A 136 11.85 7.93 -3.77
N SER A 137 11.83 8.95 -4.62
CA SER A 137 13.05 9.66 -5.07
C SER A 137 13.89 10.23 -3.92
N SER A 138 13.25 10.58 -2.80
CA SER A 138 13.93 11.09 -1.58
C SER A 138 14.58 10.00 -0.72
N ALA A 139 14.39 8.70 -1.03
CA ALA A 139 14.84 7.60 -0.18
C ALA A 139 16.34 7.67 0.15
N LYS A 140 17.21 7.87 -0.86
CA LYS A 140 18.66 7.98 -0.68
C LYS A 140 19.06 9.19 0.16
N LEU A 141 18.36 10.31 0.01
CA LEU A 141 18.58 11.51 0.82
C LEU A 141 18.28 11.22 2.29
N ILE A 142 17.12 10.61 2.57
CA ILE A 142 16.70 10.24 3.93
C ILE A 142 17.69 9.27 4.56
N GLU A 143 18.13 8.25 3.85
CA GLU A 143 19.13 7.30 4.37
C GLU A 143 20.43 7.99 4.73
N ARG A 144 20.90 8.91 3.91
CA ARG A 144 22.14 9.68 4.16
C ARG A 144 22.01 10.64 5.33
N GLU A 145 20.95 11.46 5.36
CA GLU A 145 20.81 12.55 6.34
C GLU A 145 20.28 12.07 7.70
N VAL A 146 19.37 11.09 7.68
CA VAL A 146 18.70 10.62 8.89
C VAL A 146 19.32 9.32 9.41
N GLY A 147 19.92 8.53 8.54
CA GLY A 147 20.54 7.25 8.92
C GLY A 147 19.50 6.22 9.37
N ILE A 148 18.35 6.18 8.71
CA ILE A 148 17.32 5.14 8.89
C ILE A 148 17.08 4.45 7.54
N PRO A 149 17.03 3.10 7.49
CA PRO A 149 16.80 2.39 6.23
C PRO A 149 15.44 2.72 5.63
N VAL A 150 15.38 2.97 4.33
CA VAL A 150 14.14 3.14 3.57
C VAL A 150 13.89 1.90 2.72
N LEU A 151 12.72 1.32 2.82
CA LEU A 151 12.27 0.28 1.90
C LEU A 151 11.78 0.96 0.62
N GLN A 152 12.55 0.85 -0.46
CA GLN A 152 12.22 1.52 -1.72
C GLN A 152 11.14 0.75 -2.49
N ILE A 153 10.08 1.45 -2.90
CA ILE A 153 8.97 0.86 -3.64
C ILE A 153 9.42 0.29 -4.98
N VAL A 154 10.29 1.01 -5.70
CA VAL A 154 10.75 0.59 -7.02
C VAL A 154 11.58 -0.71 -6.96
N ASP A 155 12.34 -0.93 -5.89
CA ASP A 155 13.09 -2.17 -5.67
C ASP A 155 12.14 -3.35 -5.39
N ALA A 156 11.13 -3.14 -4.53
CA ALA A 156 10.11 -4.14 -4.26
C ALA A 156 9.33 -4.54 -5.53
N VAL A 157 8.94 -3.56 -6.32
CA VAL A 157 8.22 -3.76 -7.60
C VAL A 157 9.10 -4.50 -8.60
N GLY A 158 10.37 -4.11 -8.78
CA GLY A 158 11.29 -4.78 -9.69
C GLY A 158 11.53 -6.25 -9.33
N LYS A 159 11.67 -6.56 -8.04
CA LYS A 159 11.78 -7.94 -7.54
C LYS A 159 10.55 -8.77 -7.88
N GLU A 160 9.35 -8.22 -7.69
CA GLU A 160 8.10 -8.91 -7.99
C GLU A 160 7.91 -9.14 -9.49
N ILE A 161 8.23 -8.14 -10.33
CA ILE A 161 8.17 -8.26 -11.79
C ILE A 161 9.12 -9.36 -12.27
N ARG A 162 10.36 -9.37 -11.75
CA ARG A 162 11.36 -10.41 -12.08
C ARG A 162 10.89 -11.79 -11.63
N ARG A 163 10.30 -11.91 -10.42
CA ARG A 163 9.72 -13.17 -9.91
C ARG A 163 8.60 -13.68 -10.81
N ALA A 164 7.82 -12.78 -11.39
CA ALA A 164 6.76 -13.11 -12.34
C ALA A 164 7.25 -13.51 -13.73
N GLY A 165 8.54 -13.41 -14.01
CA GLY A 165 9.12 -13.70 -15.33
C GLY A 165 8.79 -12.66 -16.41
N VAL A 166 8.27 -11.49 -16.02
CA VAL A 166 7.90 -10.40 -16.93
C VAL A 166 9.16 -9.57 -17.25
N LYS A 167 9.32 -9.18 -18.51
CA LYS A 167 10.47 -8.36 -18.98
C LYS A 167 10.04 -6.99 -19.53
N ARG A 168 8.83 -6.90 -20.07
CA ARG A 168 8.31 -5.70 -20.74
C ARG A 168 7.09 -5.20 -19.99
N VAL A 169 7.13 -3.96 -19.48
CA VAL A 169 6.09 -3.39 -18.64
C VAL A 169 5.67 -2.00 -19.09
N VAL A 170 4.39 -1.71 -18.98
CA VAL A 170 3.85 -0.36 -19.05
C VAL A 170 3.92 0.26 -17.65
N LEU A 171 4.39 1.50 -17.53
CA LEU A 171 4.36 2.28 -16.30
C LEU A 171 3.31 3.38 -16.43
N LEU A 172 2.32 3.36 -15.52
CA LEU A 172 1.33 4.41 -15.34
C LEU A 172 1.56 5.08 -13.99
N GLY A 173 1.46 6.39 -13.92
CA GLY A 173 1.67 7.14 -12.67
C GLY A 173 1.50 8.64 -12.87
N THR A 174 1.96 9.44 -11.91
CA THR A 174 2.07 10.88 -12.11
C THR A 174 3.03 11.17 -13.28
N LYS A 175 2.91 12.34 -13.88
CA LYS A 175 3.82 12.78 -14.95
C LYS A 175 5.28 12.64 -14.51
N TYR A 176 5.59 13.08 -13.29
CA TYR A 176 6.92 12.94 -12.71
C TYR A 176 7.38 11.47 -12.62
N THR A 177 6.53 10.56 -12.14
CA THR A 177 6.87 9.12 -12.06
C THR A 177 7.15 8.51 -13.44
N MET A 178 6.38 8.93 -14.46
CA MET A 178 6.51 8.40 -15.83
C MET A 178 7.71 9.01 -16.60
N GLU A 179 8.09 10.26 -16.31
CA GLU A 179 9.11 11.00 -17.05
C GLU A 179 10.47 11.05 -16.36
N ALA A 180 10.49 11.12 -15.01
CA ALA A 180 11.75 11.22 -14.28
C ALA A 180 12.56 9.91 -14.35
N PRO A 181 13.89 10.02 -14.50
CA PRO A 181 14.77 8.87 -14.70
C PRO A 181 14.74 7.87 -13.54
N PHE A 182 14.51 8.35 -12.30
CA PHE A 182 14.72 7.56 -11.08
C PHE A 182 13.92 6.25 -11.02
N TYR A 183 12.72 6.20 -11.62
CA TYR A 183 11.88 5.01 -11.59
C TYR A 183 12.22 4.05 -12.74
N ARG A 184 12.17 4.59 -13.96
CA ARG A 184 12.43 3.81 -15.17
C ARG A 184 13.86 3.28 -15.23
N GLU A 185 14.87 4.15 -15.08
CA GLU A 185 16.26 3.74 -15.12
C GLU A 185 16.61 2.76 -14.00
N PHE A 186 16.00 2.89 -12.82
CA PHE A 186 16.21 1.92 -11.75
C PHE A 186 15.75 0.53 -12.16
N LEU A 187 14.57 0.40 -12.77
CA LEU A 187 14.04 -0.89 -13.22
C LEU A 187 14.86 -1.46 -14.39
N GLU A 188 15.24 -0.63 -15.34
CA GLU A 188 16.04 -1.02 -16.49
C GLU A 188 17.45 -1.50 -16.05
N ASN A 189 18.13 -0.70 -15.23
CA ASN A 189 19.52 -0.97 -14.84
C ASN A 189 19.66 -2.12 -13.81
N ASN A 190 18.71 -2.26 -12.88
CA ASN A 190 18.84 -3.24 -11.80
C ASN A 190 18.10 -4.55 -12.06
N PHE A 191 17.10 -4.55 -12.96
CA PHE A 191 16.27 -5.71 -13.23
C PHE A 191 16.24 -6.14 -14.70
N GLY A 192 16.85 -5.35 -15.60
CA GLY A 192 16.89 -5.63 -17.04
C GLY A 192 15.51 -5.58 -17.69
N LEU A 193 14.62 -4.71 -17.17
CA LEU A 193 13.27 -4.53 -17.70
C LEU A 193 13.28 -3.53 -18.86
N GLU A 194 12.33 -3.69 -19.79
CA GLU A 194 11.96 -2.67 -20.76
C GLU A 194 10.71 -1.95 -20.26
N VAL A 195 10.82 -0.64 -19.98
CA VAL A 195 9.74 0.15 -19.38
C VAL A 195 9.19 1.13 -20.40
N PHE A 196 7.88 1.04 -20.66
CA PHE A 196 7.15 1.89 -21.61
C PHE A 196 6.19 2.80 -20.87
N THR A 197 6.11 4.05 -21.30
CA THR A 197 5.13 5.03 -20.81
C THR A 197 4.28 5.55 -21.95
N PRO A 198 3.04 6.02 -21.69
CA PRO A 198 2.21 6.65 -22.71
C PRO A 198 2.89 7.86 -23.38
N ASP A 199 2.36 8.33 -24.49
CA ASP A 199 2.79 9.56 -25.10
C ASP A 199 2.48 10.79 -24.24
N ALA A 200 2.98 11.99 -24.63
CA ALA A 200 2.86 13.18 -23.81
C ALA A 200 1.41 13.57 -23.50
N ALA A 201 0.50 13.46 -24.48
CA ALA A 201 -0.90 13.85 -24.31
C ALA A 201 -1.63 12.89 -23.36
N ASP A 202 -1.34 11.60 -23.43
CA ASP A 202 -1.92 10.61 -22.55
C ASP A 202 -1.29 10.64 -21.16
N ARG A 203 0.02 10.98 -21.02
CA ARG A 203 0.64 11.24 -19.70
C ARG A 203 0.00 12.44 -19.01
N ASP A 204 -0.25 13.54 -19.74
CA ASP A 204 -0.94 14.71 -19.21
C ASP A 204 -2.37 14.36 -18.76
N PHE A 205 -3.11 13.59 -19.55
CA PHE A 205 -4.44 13.12 -19.16
C PHE A 205 -4.39 12.27 -17.88
N ILE A 206 -3.51 11.27 -17.81
CA ILE A 206 -3.36 10.41 -16.65
C ILE A 206 -3.02 11.23 -15.40
N ASN A 207 -2.08 12.18 -15.53
CA ASN A 207 -1.68 13.06 -14.45
C ASN A 207 -2.84 13.91 -13.93
N ASN A 208 -3.60 14.52 -14.83
CA ASN A 208 -4.75 15.35 -14.44
C ASN A 208 -5.81 14.51 -13.71
N VAL A 209 -6.14 13.31 -14.21
CA VAL A 209 -7.07 12.42 -13.50
C VAL A 209 -6.56 12.06 -12.11
N ILE A 210 -5.27 11.81 -11.94
CA ILE A 210 -4.71 11.50 -10.62
C ILE A 210 -4.93 12.66 -9.64
N PHE A 211 -4.63 13.90 -10.04
CA PHE A 211 -4.72 15.06 -9.15
C PHE A 211 -6.12 15.65 -9.02
N ASP A 212 -6.89 15.70 -10.11
CA ASP A 212 -8.19 16.39 -10.14
C ASP A 212 -9.35 15.46 -9.73
N GLU A 213 -9.20 14.14 -9.92
CA GLU A 213 -10.25 13.16 -9.63
C GLU A 213 -9.85 12.22 -8.49
N LEU A 214 -8.80 11.40 -8.67
CA LEU A 214 -8.49 10.32 -7.74
C LEU A 214 -8.03 10.82 -6.37
N ALA A 215 -7.25 11.90 -6.31
CA ALA A 215 -6.84 12.54 -5.05
C ALA A 215 -8.03 13.15 -4.29
N ALA A 216 -9.14 13.41 -4.97
CA ALA A 216 -10.41 13.87 -4.41
C ALA A 216 -11.44 12.74 -4.24
N GLU A 217 -11.01 11.47 -4.32
CA GLU A 217 -11.87 10.26 -4.24
C GLU A 217 -13.00 10.22 -5.29
N GLN A 218 -12.76 10.80 -6.48
CA GLN A 218 -13.69 10.76 -7.59
C GLN A 218 -13.26 9.68 -8.60
N PHE A 219 -14.09 8.66 -8.79
CA PHE A 219 -13.80 7.53 -9.67
C PHE A 219 -14.75 7.53 -10.86
N LEU A 220 -14.45 8.35 -11.87
CA LEU A 220 -15.34 8.58 -12.99
C LEU A 220 -15.26 7.44 -14.03
N PRO A 221 -16.42 6.88 -14.48
CA PRO A 221 -16.42 5.80 -15.47
C PRO A 221 -15.75 6.18 -16.79
N ALA A 222 -15.86 7.44 -17.21
CA ALA A 222 -15.23 7.95 -18.43
C ALA A 222 -13.69 7.92 -18.32
N SER A 223 -13.16 8.36 -17.19
CA SER A 223 -11.73 8.33 -16.91
C SER A 223 -11.21 6.89 -16.82
N LYS A 224 -11.95 5.99 -16.15
CA LYS A 224 -11.65 4.56 -16.13
C LYS A 224 -11.52 3.98 -17.54
N GLN A 225 -12.51 4.20 -18.39
CA GLN A 225 -12.49 3.67 -19.76
C GLN A 225 -11.33 4.22 -20.59
N ARG A 226 -10.98 5.48 -20.42
CA ARG A 226 -9.84 6.06 -21.13
C ARG A 226 -8.50 5.52 -20.61
N PHE A 227 -8.34 5.32 -19.30
CA PHE A 227 -7.17 4.65 -18.73
C PHE A 227 -6.97 3.25 -19.31
N ILE A 228 -8.04 2.44 -19.36
CA ILE A 228 -7.99 1.09 -19.92
C ILE A 228 -7.56 1.16 -21.39
N ARG A 229 -8.17 2.01 -22.20
CA ARG A 229 -7.85 2.15 -23.62
C ARG A 229 -6.39 2.56 -23.85
N ILE A 230 -5.90 3.61 -23.16
CA ILE A 230 -4.50 4.03 -23.25
C ILE A 230 -3.56 2.87 -22.92
N THR A 231 -3.88 2.12 -21.88
CA THR A 231 -3.06 1.01 -21.41
C THR A 231 -3.03 -0.14 -22.40
N GLU A 232 -4.19 -0.58 -22.89
CA GLU A 232 -4.29 -1.69 -23.85
C GLU A 232 -3.68 -1.33 -25.22
N ASP A 233 -3.84 -0.09 -25.68
CA ASP A 233 -3.19 0.40 -26.89
C ASP A 233 -1.66 0.35 -26.76
N LEU A 234 -1.13 0.74 -25.60
CA LEU A 234 0.31 0.71 -25.35
C LEU A 234 0.83 -0.73 -25.20
N ILE A 235 0.08 -1.61 -24.54
CA ILE A 235 0.38 -3.05 -24.47
C ILE A 235 0.47 -3.63 -25.87
N SER A 236 -0.52 -3.37 -26.72
CA SER A 236 -0.55 -3.86 -28.10
C SER A 236 0.63 -3.37 -28.94
N LYS A 237 0.98 -2.09 -28.83
CA LYS A 237 2.09 -1.46 -29.56
C LYS A 237 3.47 -1.97 -29.12
N THR A 238 3.64 -2.25 -27.84
CA THR A 238 4.95 -2.56 -27.25
C THR A 238 5.18 -4.05 -27.00
N GLY A 239 4.13 -4.86 -26.99
CA GLY A 239 4.17 -6.25 -26.57
C GLY A 239 4.50 -6.38 -25.07
N ALA A 240 4.17 -5.40 -24.25
CA ALA A 240 4.32 -5.49 -22.81
C ALA A 240 3.40 -6.59 -22.25
N THR A 241 3.91 -7.33 -21.26
CA THR A 241 3.17 -8.42 -20.59
C THR A 241 2.88 -8.12 -19.14
N GLY A 242 3.11 -6.88 -18.73
CA GLY A 242 2.77 -6.39 -17.41
C GLY A 242 2.53 -4.88 -17.39
N VAL A 243 1.76 -4.43 -16.40
CA VAL A 243 1.47 -3.01 -16.15
C VAL A 243 1.78 -2.69 -14.70
N ILE A 244 2.57 -1.64 -14.47
CA ILE A 244 2.86 -1.08 -13.15
C ILE A 244 1.87 0.05 -12.89
N LEU A 245 1.05 -0.08 -11.84
CA LEU A 245 0.23 1.03 -11.33
C LEU A 245 1.07 1.86 -10.38
N GLY A 246 1.84 2.79 -10.95
CA GLY A 246 2.85 3.61 -10.29
C GLY A 246 2.30 4.88 -9.62
N CYS A 247 1.02 4.92 -9.34
CA CYS A 247 0.38 5.86 -8.43
C CYS A 247 -0.53 5.08 -7.49
N THR A 248 -0.53 5.47 -6.25
CA THR A 248 -1.22 4.77 -5.16
C THR A 248 -2.76 4.80 -5.29
N GLU A 249 -3.29 5.75 -6.03
CA GLU A 249 -4.72 5.91 -6.29
C GLU A 249 -5.23 5.16 -7.54
N ILE A 250 -4.35 4.85 -8.50
CA ILE A 250 -4.75 4.15 -9.75
C ILE A 250 -5.42 2.79 -9.49
N PRO A 251 -4.97 1.95 -8.52
CA PRO A 251 -5.64 0.68 -8.20
C PRO A 251 -7.11 0.81 -7.78
N LEU A 252 -7.52 2.00 -7.31
CA LEU A 252 -8.93 2.30 -6.99
C LEU A 252 -9.78 2.52 -8.25
N LEU A 253 -9.17 2.92 -9.37
CA LEU A 253 -9.83 3.16 -10.65
C LEU A 253 -9.80 1.93 -11.55
N ILE A 254 -8.62 1.34 -11.78
CA ILE A 254 -8.39 0.16 -12.63
C ILE A 254 -7.60 -0.91 -11.86
N ASN A 255 -7.84 -2.17 -12.17
CA ASN A 255 -7.21 -3.31 -11.50
C ASN A 255 -7.02 -4.49 -12.45
N GLN A 256 -6.59 -5.66 -11.94
CA GLN A 256 -6.32 -6.86 -12.73
C GLN A 256 -7.48 -7.31 -13.61
N LYS A 257 -8.74 -7.04 -13.24
CA LYS A 257 -9.92 -7.47 -14.01
C LYS A 257 -10.16 -6.60 -15.24
N ASP A 258 -9.56 -5.43 -15.27
CA ASP A 258 -9.76 -4.42 -16.32
C ASP A 258 -8.71 -4.54 -17.44
N LEU A 259 -7.62 -5.30 -17.25
CA LEU A 259 -6.47 -5.36 -18.16
C LEU A 259 -6.12 -6.78 -18.56
N SER A 260 -5.63 -6.93 -19.81
CA SER A 260 -5.31 -8.21 -20.45
C SER A 260 -4.01 -8.86 -19.93
N VAL A 261 -3.13 -8.08 -19.32
CA VAL A 261 -1.81 -8.52 -18.85
C VAL A 261 -1.70 -8.43 -17.33
N LYS A 262 -0.61 -8.98 -16.74
CA LYS A 262 -0.40 -8.95 -15.31
C LYS A 262 -0.26 -7.51 -14.77
N VAL A 263 -1.04 -7.19 -13.73
CA VAL A 263 -1.00 -5.90 -13.04
C VAL A 263 -0.09 -6.01 -11.82
N PHE A 264 0.80 -5.01 -11.67
CA PHE A 264 1.67 -4.82 -10.52
C PHE A 264 1.18 -3.60 -9.73
N ASP A 265 0.35 -3.86 -8.73
CA ASP A 265 -0.13 -2.86 -7.78
C ASP A 265 1.00 -2.52 -6.81
N THR A 266 1.49 -1.29 -6.88
CA THR A 266 2.66 -0.86 -6.12
C THR A 266 2.39 -0.77 -4.62
N ILE A 267 1.15 -0.45 -4.18
CA ILE A 267 0.79 -0.47 -2.75
C ILE A 267 0.85 -1.90 -2.21
N GLN A 268 0.20 -2.82 -2.90
CA GLN A 268 0.14 -4.21 -2.47
C GLN A 268 1.54 -4.83 -2.35
N ILE A 269 2.37 -4.63 -3.37
CA ILE A 269 3.74 -5.14 -3.44
C ILE A 269 4.62 -4.52 -2.35
N HIS A 270 4.57 -3.20 -2.19
CA HIS A 270 5.38 -2.49 -1.21
C HIS A 270 4.96 -2.80 0.22
N SER A 271 3.66 -2.89 0.48
CA SER A 271 3.12 -3.30 1.77
C SER A 271 3.51 -4.73 2.13
N GLU A 272 3.47 -5.67 1.17
CA GLU A 272 3.93 -7.03 1.42
C GLU A 272 5.43 -7.10 1.74
N ALA A 273 6.25 -6.36 1.02
CA ALA A 273 7.68 -6.24 1.30
C ALA A 273 7.94 -5.62 2.69
N ALA A 274 7.14 -4.61 3.09
CA ALA A 274 7.23 -4.00 4.42
C ALA A 274 6.87 -5.00 5.52
N VAL A 275 5.79 -5.75 5.36
CA VAL A 275 5.37 -6.78 6.31
C VAL A 275 6.41 -7.90 6.42
N ASN A 276 6.93 -8.38 5.29
CA ASN A 276 7.98 -9.40 5.30
C ASN A 276 9.22 -8.91 6.05
N ARG A 277 9.67 -7.67 5.80
CA ARG A 277 10.79 -7.05 6.52
C ARG A 277 10.49 -6.87 8.02
N ALA A 278 9.28 -6.47 8.38
CA ALA A 278 8.88 -6.29 9.77
C ALA A 278 8.85 -7.62 10.55
N LEU A 279 8.43 -8.69 9.89
CA LEU A 279 8.35 -10.03 10.48
C LEU A 279 9.65 -10.86 10.35
N GLY A 280 10.70 -10.31 9.70
CA GLY A 280 11.95 -11.03 9.48
C GLY A 280 11.82 -12.18 8.47
N ILE A 281 10.81 -12.15 7.61
CA ILE A 281 10.60 -13.15 6.55
C ILE A 281 11.54 -12.83 5.39
N THR A 282 12.44 -13.72 5.07
CA THR A 282 13.28 -13.66 3.85
C THR A 282 12.49 -14.25 2.68
N ASN A 283 12.42 -13.49 1.59
CA ASN A 283 11.80 -13.95 0.32
C ASN A 283 12.78 -14.77 -0.52
#